data_3b74adbb9841dd080b26c8d93654f736
#
_entry.id   3b74adbb9841dd080b26c8d93654f736
#
_cell.length_a   1.000
_cell.length_b   1.000
_cell.length_c   1.000
_cell.angle_alpha   90.00
_cell.angle_beta   90.00
_cell.angle_gamma   90.00
#
_symmetry.space_group_name_H-M   'P 1'
#
loop_
_entity.id
_entity.type
_entity.pdbx_description
1 polymer ?
#
loop_
_entity_poly.entity_id
_entity_poly.type
_entity_poly.pdbx_seq_one_letter_code
_entity_poly.pdbx_strand_id
1 'polypeptide(L)'
;AVMEHTKGIVSSYDVVNEVISDKTFKLRTEEDHSLWQKIMGPDYVEKVFTWAHEANPEAELVINDYNIETIPAKREGMYNFVKDLLSKNIPVSAIGLQMHISVENPPVSRIEETIQMFAELGLKVLVTEMDVSVYESEKEERKEYTPELLEKQAQRYKELFECFKRCAKKGWLTDVVLWGTQDHLSWKNNFPVKERTDIPLLFDKDGKAKPAFYKSVGLN
;
A
#
# COMPACT_ATOMS: atom_id res chain seq x y z
N ALA A 1 -23.85 6.44 5.88
CA ALA A 1 -23.85 6.19 7.35
C ALA A 1 -22.45 6.38 7.95
N VAL A 2 -21.43 5.52 7.66
CA VAL A 2 -20.09 5.63 8.29
C VAL A 2 -19.46 6.99 7.99
N MET A 3 -19.31 7.37 6.74
CA MET A 3 -18.65 8.63 6.33
C MET A 3 -19.38 9.89 6.83
N GLU A 4 -20.70 9.84 6.92
CA GLU A 4 -21.49 10.94 7.52
C GLU A 4 -21.24 11.06 9.02
N HIS A 5 -21.16 9.91 9.72
CA HIS A 5 -20.89 9.88 11.17
C HIS A 5 -19.49 10.38 11.51
N THR A 6 -18.51 10.09 10.66
CA THR A 6 -17.10 10.45 10.86
C THR A 6 -16.68 11.74 10.16
N LYS A 7 -17.62 12.45 9.57
CA LYS A 7 -17.38 13.73 8.90
C LYS A 7 -16.76 14.74 9.86
N GLY A 8 -15.68 15.37 9.44
CA GLY A 8 -14.89 16.31 10.26
C GLY A 8 -13.92 15.65 11.25
N ILE A 9 -13.89 14.30 11.32
CA ILE A 9 -12.96 13.55 12.14
C ILE A 9 -11.97 12.76 11.24
N VAL A 10 -12.51 12.05 10.24
CA VAL A 10 -11.74 11.28 9.27
C VAL A 10 -11.66 12.04 7.97
N SER A 11 -10.46 12.25 7.46
CA SER A 11 -10.16 13.03 6.26
C SER A 11 -9.92 12.18 5.01
N SER A 12 -9.62 10.89 5.15
CA SER A 12 -9.31 9.99 4.05
C SER A 12 -9.96 8.62 4.27
N TYR A 13 -10.45 8.00 3.20
CA TYR A 13 -11.11 6.68 3.25
C TYR A 13 -10.65 5.80 2.10
N ASP A 14 -10.26 4.57 2.40
CA ASP A 14 -10.16 3.51 1.41
C ASP A 14 -11.57 3.10 1.00
N VAL A 15 -12.08 3.70 -0.07
CA VAL A 15 -13.44 3.47 -0.56
C VAL A 15 -13.58 2.06 -1.10
N VAL A 16 -12.54 1.60 -1.77
CA VAL A 16 -12.40 0.20 -2.21
C VAL A 16 -10.98 -0.29 -1.95
N ASN A 17 -10.87 -1.58 -1.60
CA ASN A 17 -9.62 -2.24 -1.31
C ASN A 17 -9.45 -3.50 -2.17
N GLU A 18 -8.26 -3.69 -2.76
CA GLU A 18 -7.83 -4.90 -3.48
C GLU A 18 -8.74 -5.28 -4.65
N VAL A 19 -9.10 -4.29 -5.46
CA VAL A 19 -10.08 -4.48 -6.54
C VAL A 19 -9.50 -5.01 -7.84
N ILE A 20 -8.18 -5.04 -7.99
CA ILE A 20 -7.52 -5.57 -9.19
C ILE A 20 -7.16 -7.03 -9.00
N SER A 21 -7.61 -7.89 -9.93
CA SER A 21 -7.32 -9.32 -9.95
C SER A 21 -5.84 -9.59 -10.18
N ASP A 22 -5.25 -10.51 -9.40
CA ASP A 22 -3.86 -10.95 -9.59
C ASP A 22 -3.67 -11.88 -10.80
N LYS A 23 -4.77 -12.35 -11.39
CA LYS A 23 -4.75 -13.25 -12.55
C LYS A 23 -4.92 -12.50 -13.86
N THR A 24 -5.90 -11.59 -13.90
CA THR A 24 -6.29 -10.89 -15.14
C THR A 24 -5.75 -9.46 -15.20
N PHE A 25 -5.30 -8.91 -14.06
CA PHE A 25 -4.89 -7.52 -13.89
C PHE A 25 -5.97 -6.50 -14.27
N LYS A 26 -7.23 -6.91 -14.14
CA LYS A 26 -8.43 -6.10 -14.35
C LYS A 26 -9.28 -6.07 -13.09
N LEU A 27 -10.35 -5.29 -13.07
CA LEU A 27 -11.31 -5.29 -11.97
C LEU A 27 -11.74 -6.73 -11.63
N ARG A 28 -11.68 -7.08 -10.35
CA ARG A 28 -12.12 -8.40 -9.85
C ARG A 28 -13.59 -8.64 -10.17
N THR A 29 -13.88 -9.82 -10.68
CA THR A 29 -15.22 -10.26 -11.01
C THR A 29 -15.74 -11.30 -10.00
N GLU A 30 -16.94 -11.84 -10.23
CA GLU A 30 -17.45 -12.98 -9.45
C GLU A 30 -16.53 -14.20 -9.57
N GLU A 31 -15.85 -14.39 -10.70
CA GLU A 31 -14.85 -15.46 -10.89
C GLU A 31 -13.61 -15.29 -10.00
N ASP A 32 -13.29 -14.05 -9.61
CA ASP A 32 -12.26 -13.71 -8.62
C ASP A 32 -12.82 -13.65 -7.19
N HIS A 33 -14.04 -14.16 -6.97
CA HIS A 33 -14.75 -14.14 -5.69
C HIS A 33 -15.12 -12.74 -5.17
N SER A 34 -15.28 -11.75 -6.05
CA SER A 34 -15.77 -10.42 -5.67
C SER A 34 -17.26 -10.47 -5.32
N LEU A 35 -17.56 -10.43 -4.03
CA LEU A 35 -18.95 -10.35 -3.56
C LEU A 35 -19.60 -9.02 -3.93
N TRP A 36 -18.84 -7.93 -3.95
CA TRP A 36 -19.34 -6.61 -4.32
C TRP A 36 -19.81 -6.57 -5.77
N GLN A 37 -18.99 -7.08 -6.68
CA GLN A 37 -19.36 -7.17 -8.09
C GLN A 37 -20.58 -8.08 -8.32
N LYS A 38 -20.65 -9.20 -7.61
CA LYS A 38 -21.79 -10.13 -7.66
C LYS A 38 -23.10 -9.48 -7.18
N ILE A 39 -23.05 -8.70 -6.10
CA ILE A 39 -24.25 -8.11 -5.47
C ILE A 39 -24.69 -6.84 -6.18
N MET A 40 -23.73 -5.97 -6.56
CA MET A 40 -24.00 -4.61 -7.02
C MET A 40 -23.84 -4.42 -8.52
N GLY A 41 -23.23 -5.40 -9.20
CA GLY A 41 -22.94 -5.33 -10.63
C GLY A 41 -21.54 -4.79 -10.95
N PRO A 42 -21.17 -4.76 -12.26
CA PRO A 42 -19.82 -4.41 -12.69
C PRO A 42 -19.44 -2.95 -12.46
N ASP A 43 -20.41 -2.08 -12.26
CA ASP A 43 -20.25 -0.64 -11.98
C ASP A 43 -20.23 -0.30 -10.50
N TYR A 44 -20.02 -1.30 -9.61
CA TYR A 44 -20.06 -1.08 -8.17
C TYR A 44 -19.04 -0.05 -7.68
N VAL A 45 -17.84 -0.01 -8.27
CA VAL A 45 -16.79 0.95 -7.88
C VAL A 45 -17.25 2.38 -8.19
N GLU A 46 -17.83 2.62 -9.35
CA GLU A 46 -18.38 3.92 -9.74
C GLU A 46 -19.45 4.39 -8.74
N LYS A 47 -20.36 3.49 -8.37
CA LYS A 47 -21.43 3.75 -7.40
C LYS A 47 -20.90 4.11 -6.01
N VAL A 48 -19.98 3.29 -5.47
CA VAL A 48 -19.50 3.53 -4.10
C VAL A 48 -18.67 4.81 -3.99
N PHE A 49 -17.89 5.18 -5.03
CA PHE A 49 -17.18 6.47 -5.05
C PHE A 49 -18.15 7.64 -5.13
N THR A 50 -19.19 7.54 -5.94
CA THR A 50 -20.24 8.58 -6.03
C THR A 50 -20.92 8.78 -4.67
N TRP A 51 -21.35 7.69 -4.03
CA TRP A 51 -21.98 7.76 -2.71
C TRP A 51 -21.03 8.24 -1.60
N ALA A 52 -19.76 7.88 -1.69
CA ALA A 52 -18.77 8.36 -0.75
C ALA A 52 -18.59 9.88 -0.85
N HIS A 53 -18.50 10.40 -2.05
CA HIS A 53 -18.41 11.84 -2.32
C HIS A 53 -19.66 12.60 -1.88
N GLU A 54 -20.85 12.06 -2.17
CA GLU A 54 -22.13 12.64 -1.69
C GLU A 54 -22.19 12.72 -0.16
N ALA A 55 -21.69 11.67 0.52
CA ALA A 55 -21.69 11.63 1.99
C ALA A 55 -20.66 12.58 2.62
N ASN A 56 -19.49 12.73 2.03
CA ASN A 56 -18.44 13.65 2.49
C ASN A 56 -17.60 14.18 1.32
N PRO A 57 -18.02 15.29 0.69
CA PRO A 57 -17.32 15.88 -0.45
C PRO A 57 -15.89 16.35 -0.17
N GLU A 58 -15.56 16.62 1.10
CA GLU A 58 -14.24 17.09 1.52
C GLU A 58 -13.24 15.96 1.79
N ALA A 59 -13.71 14.72 1.82
CA ALA A 59 -12.86 13.59 2.11
C ALA A 59 -12.00 13.18 0.90
N GLU A 60 -10.79 12.73 1.20
CA GLU A 60 -9.95 12.04 0.24
C GLU A 60 -10.47 10.62 0.02
N LEU A 61 -10.75 10.29 -1.23
CA LEU A 61 -11.34 9.01 -1.63
C LEU A 61 -10.30 8.16 -2.35
N VAL A 62 -9.90 7.07 -1.72
CA VAL A 62 -8.74 6.26 -2.08
C VAL A 62 -9.17 4.94 -2.71
N ILE A 63 -8.46 4.51 -3.76
CA ILE A 63 -8.39 3.10 -4.20
C ILE A 63 -7.12 2.53 -3.62
N ASN A 64 -7.22 1.55 -2.71
CA ASN A 64 -6.08 0.91 -2.07
C ASN A 64 -5.84 -0.49 -2.67
N ASP A 65 -4.59 -0.85 -2.98
CA ASP A 65 -4.27 -2.20 -3.46
C ASP A 65 -2.80 -2.54 -3.21
N TYR A 66 -2.48 -3.83 -3.22
CA TYR A 66 -1.13 -4.37 -3.04
C TYR A 66 -0.48 -4.73 -4.38
N ASN A 67 0.85 -4.86 -4.37
CA ASN A 67 1.66 -5.28 -5.51
C ASN A 67 1.59 -4.38 -6.76
N ILE A 68 1.00 -3.20 -6.67
CA ILE A 68 0.98 -2.23 -7.78
C ILE A 68 2.41 -1.73 -8.07
N GLU A 69 3.18 -1.50 -7.02
CA GLU A 69 4.59 -1.11 -7.10
C GLU A 69 5.52 -2.28 -7.47
N THR A 70 5.07 -3.52 -7.25
CA THR A 70 5.87 -4.74 -7.42
C THR A 70 5.65 -5.38 -8.78
N ILE A 71 4.39 -5.54 -9.22
CA ILE A 71 4.00 -6.26 -10.45
C ILE A 71 3.64 -5.27 -11.56
N PRO A 72 4.49 -5.11 -12.60
CA PRO A 72 4.24 -4.14 -13.68
C PRO A 72 2.88 -4.28 -14.38
N ALA A 73 2.43 -5.52 -14.61
CA ALA A 73 1.14 -5.77 -15.26
C ALA A 73 -0.05 -5.37 -14.37
N LYS A 74 0.05 -5.56 -13.03
CA LYS A 74 -0.98 -5.12 -12.08
C LYS A 74 -1.00 -3.58 -11.99
N ARG A 75 0.17 -2.94 -11.98
CA ARG A 75 0.31 -1.48 -12.05
C ARG A 75 -0.38 -0.89 -13.29
N GLU A 76 -0.11 -1.47 -14.47
CA GLU A 76 -0.73 -1.04 -15.71
C GLU A 76 -2.26 -1.24 -15.67
N GLY A 77 -2.72 -2.38 -15.14
CA GLY A 77 -4.13 -2.67 -14.96
C GLY A 77 -4.82 -1.65 -14.07
N MET A 78 -4.23 -1.31 -12.92
CA MET A 78 -4.73 -0.27 -12.01
C MET A 78 -4.73 1.10 -12.68
N TYR A 79 -3.65 1.46 -13.37
CA TYR A 79 -3.56 2.74 -14.09
C TYR A 79 -4.67 2.92 -15.12
N ASN A 80 -4.89 1.91 -15.96
CA ASN A 80 -5.93 1.95 -16.98
C ASN A 80 -7.33 2.00 -16.36
N PHE A 81 -7.56 1.26 -15.28
CA PHE A 81 -8.81 1.28 -14.54
C PHE A 81 -9.11 2.66 -13.94
N VAL A 82 -8.14 3.25 -13.26
CA VAL A 82 -8.29 4.58 -12.66
C VAL A 82 -8.49 5.65 -13.73
N LYS A 83 -7.75 5.58 -14.83
CA LYS A 83 -7.91 6.50 -15.97
C LYS A 83 -9.32 6.43 -16.56
N ASP A 84 -9.93 5.25 -16.65
CA ASP A 84 -11.31 5.06 -17.08
C ASP A 84 -12.29 5.73 -16.09
N LEU A 85 -12.12 5.52 -14.77
CA LEU A 85 -12.94 6.17 -13.74
C LEU A 85 -12.86 7.70 -13.83
N LEU A 86 -11.65 8.25 -13.96
CA LEU A 86 -11.45 9.69 -14.10
C LEU A 86 -12.11 10.25 -15.37
N SER A 87 -12.06 9.50 -16.48
CA SER A 87 -12.71 9.90 -17.74
C SER A 87 -14.24 9.98 -17.63
N LYS A 88 -14.82 9.25 -16.68
CA LYS A 88 -16.25 9.26 -16.33
C LYS A 88 -16.58 10.28 -15.23
N ASN A 89 -15.62 11.10 -14.83
CA ASN A 89 -15.73 12.03 -13.70
C ASN A 89 -16.09 11.37 -12.37
N ILE A 90 -15.68 10.12 -12.16
CA ILE A 90 -15.81 9.47 -10.86
C ILE A 90 -14.81 10.11 -9.88
N PRO A 91 -15.25 10.48 -8.67
CA PRO A 91 -14.46 11.30 -7.74
C PRO A 91 -13.37 10.51 -7.00
N VAL A 92 -12.48 9.86 -7.73
CA VAL A 92 -11.26 9.26 -7.18
C VAL A 92 -10.26 10.38 -6.95
N SER A 93 -9.73 10.51 -5.74
CA SER A 93 -8.78 11.56 -5.38
C SER A 93 -7.38 11.04 -5.07
N ALA A 94 -7.25 9.77 -4.73
CA ALA A 94 -5.97 9.20 -4.35
C ALA A 94 -5.84 7.69 -4.67
N ILE A 95 -4.58 7.25 -4.72
CA ILE A 95 -4.18 5.83 -4.79
C ILE A 95 -3.41 5.47 -3.55
N GLY A 96 -3.82 4.39 -2.87
CA GLY A 96 -3.09 3.74 -1.79
C GLY A 96 -2.23 2.60 -2.33
N LEU A 97 -0.93 2.69 -2.06
CA LEU A 97 0.02 1.60 -2.27
C LEU A 97 0.21 0.90 -0.93
N GLN A 98 -0.26 -0.34 -0.78
CA GLN A 98 -0.11 -1.07 0.48
C GLN A 98 1.36 -1.24 0.87
N MET A 99 2.24 -1.47 -0.08
CA MET A 99 3.68 -1.58 0.15
C MET A 99 4.08 -2.74 1.09
N HIS A 100 3.42 -3.89 0.94
CA HIS A 100 3.90 -5.15 1.52
C HIS A 100 5.08 -5.68 0.71
N ILE A 101 6.26 -5.19 1.02
CA ILE A 101 7.47 -5.40 0.20
C ILE A 101 8.54 -6.19 0.95
N SER A 102 9.70 -6.39 0.31
CA SER A 102 10.85 -7.05 0.92
C SER A 102 12.10 -6.18 0.92
N VAL A 103 13.16 -6.68 1.52
CA VAL A 103 14.44 -5.96 1.59
C VAL A 103 15.09 -5.72 0.23
N GLU A 104 14.76 -6.52 -0.79
CA GLU A 104 15.31 -6.37 -2.14
C GLU A 104 14.28 -5.91 -3.18
N ASN A 105 13.01 -6.32 -3.02
CA ASN A 105 11.98 -6.08 -4.01
C ASN A 105 10.79 -5.26 -3.49
N PRO A 106 10.22 -4.41 -4.35
CA PRO A 106 10.71 -3.97 -5.67
C PRO A 106 11.88 -2.98 -5.57
N PRO A 107 12.66 -2.72 -6.64
CA PRO A 107 13.66 -1.64 -6.64
C PRO A 107 13.04 -0.29 -6.30
N VAL A 108 13.75 0.55 -5.54
CA VAL A 108 13.26 1.89 -5.13
C VAL A 108 12.87 2.75 -6.33
N SER A 109 13.60 2.65 -7.44
CA SER A 109 13.26 3.36 -8.68
C SER A 109 11.86 3.01 -9.20
N ARG A 110 11.46 1.73 -9.11
CA ARG A 110 10.13 1.30 -9.52
C ARG A 110 9.04 1.86 -8.62
N ILE A 111 9.31 1.98 -7.32
CA ILE A 111 8.38 2.61 -6.37
C ILE A 111 8.21 4.10 -6.74
N GLU A 112 9.32 4.82 -6.98
CA GLU A 112 9.29 6.23 -7.38
C GLU A 112 8.55 6.42 -8.72
N GLU A 113 8.81 5.57 -9.72
CA GLU A 113 8.09 5.53 -10.99
C GLU A 113 6.58 5.30 -10.82
N THR A 114 6.20 4.39 -9.92
CA THR A 114 4.79 4.09 -9.63
C THR A 114 4.10 5.29 -9.00
N ILE A 115 4.72 5.92 -8.02
CA ILE A 115 4.19 7.15 -7.38
C ILE A 115 4.03 8.25 -8.42
N GLN A 116 5.05 8.51 -9.24
CA GLN A 116 5.01 9.51 -10.30
C GLN A 116 3.87 9.26 -11.29
N MET A 117 3.73 8.02 -11.75
CA MET A 117 2.75 7.61 -12.75
C MET A 117 1.31 7.95 -12.34
N PHE A 118 0.95 7.72 -11.08
CA PHE A 118 -0.38 8.08 -10.56
C PHE A 118 -0.51 9.57 -10.26
N ALA A 119 0.55 10.20 -9.78
CA ALA A 119 0.56 11.66 -9.55
C ALA A 119 0.37 12.45 -10.86
N GLU A 120 0.89 11.95 -12.00
CA GLU A 120 0.68 12.55 -13.32
C GLU A 120 -0.77 12.48 -13.82
N LEU A 121 -1.62 11.60 -13.23
CA LEU A 121 -3.07 11.61 -13.43
C LEU A 121 -3.80 12.69 -12.61
N GLY A 122 -3.08 13.45 -11.81
CA GLY A 122 -3.65 14.45 -10.90
C GLY A 122 -4.09 13.89 -9.55
N LEU A 123 -3.71 12.65 -9.23
CA LEU A 123 -4.04 12.00 -7.98
C LEU A 123 -2.96 12.21 -6.92
N LYS A 124 -3.35 12.17 -5.66
CA LYS A 124 -2.42 11.96 -4.56
C LYS A 124 -2.05 10.49 -4.46
N VAL A 125 -0.87 10.22 -3.92
CA VAL A 125 -0.46 8.85 -3.62
C VAL A 125 -0.18 8.72 -2.12
N LEU A 126 -0.65 7.64 -1.52
CA LEU A 126 -0.39 7.27 -0.13
C LEU A 126 0.33 5.94 -0.09
N VAL A 127 1.22 5.77 0.86
CA VAL A 127 1.70 4.46 1.32
C VAL A 127 0.85 4.09 2.53
N THR A 128 0.08 3.02 2.44
CA THR A 128 -1.02 2.77 3.37
C THR A 128 -0.76 1.67 4.39
N GLU A 129 0.09 0.68 4.06
CA GLU A 129 0.22 -0.53 4.87
C GLU A 129 1.67 -1.07 4.87
N MET A 130 2.65 -0.18 4.85
CA MET A 130 4.04 -0.55 4.63
C MET A 130 4.58 -1.51 5.68
N ASP A 131 5.14 -2.61 5.20
CA ASP A 131 6.04 -3.48 5.93
C ASP A 131 7.15 -4.00 4.99
N VAL A 132 8.32 -4.31 5.55
CA VAL A 132 9.51 -4.72 4.77
C VAL A 132 10.00 -6.06 5.26
N SER A 133 9.50 -7.13 4.65
CA SER A 133 9.87 -8.51 4.94
C SER A 133 11.37 -8.74 4.74
N VAL A 134 11.98 -9.56 5.60
CA VAL A 134 13.35 -10.06 5.38
C VAL A 134 13.39 -11.28 4.46
N TYR A 135 12.25 -11.75 4.01
CA TYR A 135 12.10 -12.85 3.06
C TYR A 135 11.69 -12.34 1.68
N GLU A 136 12.32 -12.90 0.65
CA GLU A 136 12.00 -12.59 -0.75
C GLU A 136 10.96 -13.54 -1.34
N SER A 137 10.80 -14.73 -0.76
CA SER A 137 9.82 -15.71 -1.22
C SER A 137 9.32 -16.64 -0.12
N GLU A 138 8.21 -17.31 -0.41
CA GLU A 138 7.64 -18.35 0.46
C GLU A 138 8.53 -19.60 0.57
N LYS A 139 9.43 -19.80 -0.39
CA LYS A 139 10.32 -20.98 -0.46
C LYS A 139 11.56 -20.86 0.42
N GLU A 140 11.81 -19.66 0.95
CA GLU A 140 12.96 -19.46 1.83
C GLU A 140 12.73 -20.11 3.19
N GLU A 141 13.78 -20.77 3.67
CA GLU A 141 13.82 -21.29 5.02
C GLU A 141 13.86 -20.17 6.07
N ARG A 142 13.54 -20.52 7.30
CA ARG A 142 13.59 -19.59 8.43
C ARG A 142 15.01 -19.03 8.57
N LYS A 143 15.11 -17.68 8.58
CA LYS A 143 16.37 -16.98 8.73
C LYS A 143 16.72 -16.75 10.21
N GLU A 144 18.00 -16.79 10.51
CA GLU A 144 18.52 -16.19 11.73
C GLU A 144 18.60 -14.67 11.53
N TYR A 145 18.17 -13.92 12.54
CA TYR A 145 18.16 -12.46 12.48
C TYR A 145 19.51 -11.88 12.93
N THR A 146 20.51 -12.01 12.04
CA THR A 146 21.86 -11.53 12.27
C THR A 146 21.95 -9.99 12.23
N PRO A 147 22.98 -9.38 12.84
CA PRO A 147 23.22 -7.95 12.71
C PRO A 147 23.30 -7.46 11.25
N GLU A 148 23.87 -8.27 10.35
CA GLU A 148 24.00 -7.95 8.93
C GLU A 148 22.63 -7.91 8.25
N LEU A 149 21.71 -8.82 8.59
CA LEU A 149 20.35 -8.83 8.07
C LEU A 149 19.55 -7.61 8.56
N LEU A 150 19.70 -7.27 9.84
CA LEU A 150 19.07 -6.08 10.40
C LEU A 150 19.61 -4.79 9.77
N GLU A 151 20.92 -4.73 9.50
CA GLU A 151 21.55 -3.59 8.82
C GLU A 151 21.06 -3.48 7.35
N LYS A 152 20.95 -4.61 6.65
CA LYS A 152 20.37 -4.65 5.29
C LYS A 152 18.95 -4.10 5.28
N GLN A 153 18.11 -4.52 6.21
CA GLN A 153 16.75 -3.99 6.35
C GLN A 153 16.76 -2.50 6.69
N ALA A 154 17.64 -2.06 7.57
CA ALA A 154 17.77 -0.67 7.94
C ALA A 154 18.18 0.21 6.74
N GLN A 155 19.11 -0.26 5.92
CA GLN A 155 19.52 0.43 4.69
C GLN A 155 18.35 0.52 3.70
N ARG A 156 17.55 -0.55 3.58
CA ARG A 156 16.34 -0.55 2.75
C ARG A 156 15.34 0.51 3.21
N TYR A 157 15.04 0.57 4.51
CA TYR A 157 14.16 1.60 5.08
C TYR A 157 14.68 3.02 4.81
N LYS A 158 15.99 3.25 4.95
CA LYS A 158 16.61 4.54 4.63
C LYS A 158 16.33 4.95 3.18
N GLU A 159 16.62 4.08 2.23
CA GLU A 159 16.43 4.34 0.81
C GLU A 159 14.97 4.62 0.44
N LEU A 160 14.02 3.88 1.05
CA LEU A 160 12.59 4.10 0.88
C LEU A 160 12.18 5.48 1.42
N PHE A 161 12.57 5.82 2.63
CA PHE A 161 12.22 7.12 3.22
C PHE A 161 12.89 8.30 2.51
N GLU A 162 14.08 8.13 1.96
CA GLU A 162 14.70 9.13 1.08
C GLU A 162 13.89 9.31 -0.23
N CYS A 163 13.42 8.23 -0.82
CA CYS A 163 12.51 8.26 -1.96
C CYS A 163 11.20 8.98 -1.61
N PHE A 164 10.56 8.60 -0.52
CA PHE A 164 9.30 9.22 -0.07
C PHE A 164 9.46 10.73 0.19
N LYS A 165 10.55 11.14 0.82
CA LYS A 165 10.87 12.57 1.02
C LYS A 165 11.01 13.32 -0.32
N ARG A 166 11.62 12.68 -1.34
CA ARG A 166 11.70 13.29 -2.69
C ARG A 166 10.32 13.41 -3.33
N CYS A 167 9.50 12.35 -3.26
CA CYS A 167 8.14 12.36 -3.81
C CYS A 167 7.23 13.37 -3.09
N ALA A 168 7.33 13.46 -1.77
CA ALA A 168 6.59 14.44 -0.97
C ALA A 168 6.95 15.89 -1.33
N LYS A 169 8.23 16.20 -1.54
CA LYS A 169 8.67 17.52 -2.00
C LYS A 169 8.13 17.92 -3.38
N LYS A 170 7.82 16.93 -4.23
CA LYS A 170 7.16 17.14 -5.52
C LYS A 170 5.64 17.23 -5.42
N GLY A 171 5.07 17.02 -4.22
CA GLY A 171 3.63 17.00 -3.99
C GLY A 171 2.94 15.71 -4.49
N TRP A 172 3.68 14.65 -4.77
CA TRP A 172 3.16 13.40 -5.28
C TRP A 172 2.70 12.44 -4.18
N LEU A 173 3.43 12.41 -3.06
CA LEU A 173 3.16 11.53 -1.92
C LEU A 173 2.72 12.37 -0.73
N THR A 174 1.65 11.97 -0.05
CA THR A 174 1.10 12.69 1.10
C THR A 174 1.36 11.99 2.42
N ASP A 175 1.24 10.67 2.47
CA ASP A 175 1.26 9.91 3.72
C ASP A 175 2.07 8.62 3.60
N VAL A 176 2.65 8.19 4.72
CA VAL A 176 3.29 6.88 4.86
C VAL A 176 2.84 6.25 6.17
N VAL A 177 2.08 5.17 6.06
CA VAL A 177 1.55 4.39 7.17
C VAL A 177 2.21 3.01 7.21
N LEU A 178 2.67 2.60 8.39
CA LEU A 178 3.20 1.26 8.62
C LEU A 178 2.09 0.31 9.05
N TRP A 179 2.11 -0.93 8.55
CA TRP A 179 1.10 -1.94 8.86
C TRP A 179 1.44 -2.70 10.14
N GLY A 180 1.54 -1.95 11.21
CA GLY A 180 1.79 -2.44 12.55
C GLY A 180 2.85 -1.65 13.30
N THR A 181 2.95 -1.90 14.61
CA THR A 181 3.86 -1.20 15.51
C THR A 181 5.11 -2.01 15.85
N GLN A 182 4.99 -3.31 16.04
CA GLN A 182 6.03 -4.20 16.55
C GLN A 182 6.07 -5.52 15.78
N ASP A 183 7.24 -6.08 15.61
CA ASP A 183 7.45 -7.30 14.83
C ASP A 183 6.59 -8.50 15.28
N HIS A 184 6.41 -8.70 16.59
CA HIS A 184 5.62 -9.82 17.09
C HIS A 184 4.10 -9.70 16.83
N LEU A 185 3.62 -8.50 16.50
CA LEU A 185 2.22 -8.23 16.14
C LEU A 185 2.00 -8.23 14.62
N SER A 186 3.07 -8.41 13.83
CA SER A 186 2.94 -8.41 12.37
C SER A 186 2.10 -9.59 11.88
N TRP A 187 1.22 -9.31 10.92
CA TRP A 187 0.43 -10.31 10.21
C TRP A 187 1.29 -11.32 9.42
N LYS A 188 2.54 -10.94 9.11
CA LYS A 188 3.51 -11.82 8.42
C LYS A 188 4.01 -12.96 9.31
N ASN A 189 3.73 -12.94 10.60
CA ASN A 189 4.01 -14.09 11.46
C ASN A 189 3.03 -15.23 11.14
N ASN A 190 3.55 -16.40 10.81
CA ASN A 190 2.81 -17.57 10.34
C ASN A 190 2.06 -17.39 9.00
N PHE A 191 2.35 -16.32 8.27
CA PHE A 191 1.79 -16.08 6.95
C PHE A 191 2.85 -15.48 6.00
N PRO A 192 2.89 -15.87 4.74
CA PRO A 192 2.13 -16.97 4.12
C PRO A 192 2.65 -18.37 4.51
N VAL A 193 3.79 -18.46 5.20
CA VAL A 193 4.41 -19.71 5.62
C VAL A 193 4.14 -19.97 7.09
N LYS A 194 3.48 -21.09 7.40
CA LYS A 194 3.21 -21.51 8.78
C LYS A 194 4.53 -21.68 9.58
N GLU A 195 4.48 -21.33 10.86
CA GLU A 195 5.61 -21.43 11.80
C GLU A 195 6.83 -20.57 11.43
N ARG A 196 6.75 -19.74 10.40
CA ARG A 196 7.78 -18.75 10.05
C ARG A 196 7.43 -17.40 10.66
N THR A 197 8.33 -16.84 11.44
CA THR A 197 8.23 -15.47 11.94
C THR A 197 8.97 -14.52 10.98
N ASP A 198 8.55 -13.26 10.95
CA ASP A 198 9.20 -12.19 10.21
C ASP A 198 9.47 -10.99 11.14
N ILE A 199 10.30 -10.07 10.72
CA ILE A 199 10.66 -8.86 11.46
C ILE A 199 10.49 -7.61 10.58
N PRO A 200 9.30 -7.37 9.99
CA PRO A 200 9.15 -6.42 8.90
C PRO A 200 9.02 -4.96 9.35
N LEU A 201 8.90 -4.67 10.66
CA LEU A 201 8.57 -3.35 11.20
C LEU A 201 9.78 -2.62 11.80
N LEU A 202 9.55 -1.42 12.31
CA LEU A 202 10.60 -0.55 12.87
C LEU A 202 10.96 -0.86 14.33
N PHE A 203 10.07 -1.55 15.05
CA PHE A 203 10.28 -1.93 16.44
C PHE A 203 10.31 -3.45 16.58
N ASP A 204 11.19 -3.94 17.42
CA ASP A 204 11.33 -5.38 17.68
C ASP A 204 10.16 -5.95 18.52
N LYS A 205 10.25 -7.22 18.87
CA LYS A 205 9.23 -7.91 19.67
C LYS A 205 9.04 -7.34 21.08
N ASP A 206 10.02 -6.62 21.61
CA ASP A 206 10.03 -6.01 22.94
C ASP A 206 9.69 -4.51 22.88
N GLY A 207 9.35 -3.97 21.72
CA GLY A 207 9.03 -2.57 21.49
C GLY A 207 10.26 -1.65 21.43
N LYS A 208 11.47 -2.21 21.27
CA LYS A 208 12.69 -1.42 21.12
C LYS A 208 12.88 -1.03 19.66
N ALA A 209 13.34 0.19 19.44
CA ALA A 209 13.66 0.68 18.11
C ALA A 209 14.79 -0.15 17.47
N LYS A 210 14.55 -0.62 16.24
CA LYS A 210 15.54 -1.33 15.43
C LYS A 210 16.45 -0.35 14.68
N PRO A 211 17.59 -0.78 14.12
CA PRO A 211 18.41 0.06 13.23
C PRO A 211 17.58 0.70 12.10
N ALA A 212 16.56 0.01 11.60
CA ALA A 212 15.63 0.51 10.60
C ALA A 212 14.89 1.78 11.03
N PHE A 213 14.50 1.89 12.30
CA PHE A 213 13.88 3.11 12.82
C PHE A 213 14.84 4.30 12.75
N TYR A 214 16.03 4.17 13.27
CA TYR A 214 17.00 5.28 13.30
C TYR A 214 17.34 5.76 11.89
N LYS A 215 17.56 4.84 10.94
CA LYS A 215 17.86 5.20 9.56
C LYS A 215 16.68 5.83 8.82
N SER A 216 15.44 5.42 9.09
CA SER A 216 14.25 6.00 8.46
C SER A 216 14.03 7.47 8.86
N VAL A 217 14.37 7.82 10.10
CA VAL A 217 14.26 9.20 10.59
C VAL A 217 15.54 10.03 10.41
N GLY A 218 16.59 9.45 9.84
CA GLY A 218 17.86 10.13 9.57
C GLY A 218 18.76 10.29 10.79
N LEU A 219 18.60 9.42 11.78
CA LEU A 219 19.49 9.29 12.93
C LEU A 219 20.52 8.18 12.67
N ASN A 220 21.78 8.41 13.04
CA ASN A 220 22.87 7.43 12.91
C ASN A 220 23.02 6.64 14.20
#